data_4f63351cc2ffbe5d905bb7efd83171d1
#
_entry.id   4f63351cc2ffbe5d905bb7efd83171d1
#
_cell.length_a   1.000
_cell.length_b   1.000
_cell.length_c   1.000
_cell.angle_alpha   90.00
_cell.angle_beta   90.00
_cell.angle_gamma   90.00
#
_symmetry.space_group_name_H-M   'P 1'
#
loop_
_entity.id
_entity.type
_entity.pdbx_description
1 polymer ?
#
loop_
_entity_poly.entity_id
_entity_poly.type
_entity_poly.pdbx_seq_one_letter_code
_entity_poly.pdbx_strand_id
1 'polypeptide(L)'
;GFDDCRFTKAKEATHAQEFQKWLNEDKNGDMEWMENNPERRKDPRLLVEGASTVIVLALNYFPLEKVDLNKSGVGRFAKYAWGNDYHNVIDKKLKNFAKALEELGGEQRFYVDYGPILERDFATDAGVGWNGKSTVQIHPKLGTWFFLAELVTTLNLNPDQPMPNRCGTCTKCID
;
A
#
# COMPACT_ATOMS: atom_id res chain seq x y z
N GLY A 1 6.12 -12.83 -9.61
CA GLY A 1 6.10 -12.14 -8.39
C GLY A 1 5.36 -10.82 -8.38
N PHE A 2 5.94 -9.88 -7.67
CA PHE A 2 5.55 -8.48 -7.63
C PHE A 2 6.43 -7.66 -8.57
N ASP A 3 6.00 -6.45 -8.92
CA ASP A 3 6.73 -5.58 -9.86
C ASP A 3 7.75 -4.68 -9.15
N ASP A 4 7.53 -4.37 -7.85
CA ASP A 4 8.53 -3.76 -6.98
C ASP A 4 8.43 -4.33 -5.57
N CYS A 5 9.56 -4.29 -4.84
CA CYS A 5 9.70 -4.75 -3.46
C CYS A 5 10.69 -3.83 -2.75
N ARG A 6 10.24 -3.18 -1.69
CA ARG A 6 11.01 -2.21 -0.92
C ARG A 6 10.89 -2.45 0.57
N PHE A 7 11.87 -1.98 1.32
CA PHE A 7 11.95 -2.16 2.76
C PHE A 7 11.96 -0.82 3.49
N THR A 8 11.23 -0.75 4.60
CA THR A 8 11.34 0.36 5.54
C THR A 8 11.32 -0.18 6.97
N LYS A 9 11.76 0.63 7.94
CA LYS A 9 11.71 0.24 9.34
C LYS A 9 10.27 0.18 9.85
N ALA A 10 9.98 -0.80 10.69
CA ALA A 10 8.75 -0.83 11.47
C ALA A 10 8.83 0.27 12.54
N LYS A 11 8.10 1.36 12.33
CA LYS A 11 8.01 2.54 13.19
C LYS A 11 6.59 3.10 13.13
N GLU A 12 6.28 4.07 13.98
CA GLU A 12 5.03 4.82 13.86
C GLU A 12 4.94 5.47 12.47
N ALA A 13 3.77 5.36 11.85
CA ALA A 13 3.50 5.90 10.52
C ALA A 13 3.67 7.42 10.49
N THR A 14 4.13 7.95 9.38
CA THR A 14 4.42 9.38 9.22
C THR A 14 3.20 10.27 9.47
N HIS A 15 2.01 9.83 9.06
CA HIS A 15 0.76 10.57 9.25
C HIS A 15 -0.16 9.98 10.35
N ALA A 16 0.45 9.36 11.38
CA ALA A 16 -0.30 8.77 12.50
C ALA A 16 -1.16 9.79 13.24
N GLN A 17 -0.66 11.01 13.45
CA GLN A 17 -1.39 12.08 14.15
C GLN A 17 -2.50 12.66 13.29
N GLU A 18 -2.27 12.85 12.00
CA GLU A 18 -3.27 13.29 11.04
C GLU A 18 -4.41 12.28 10.92
N PHE A 19 -4.08 10.98 10.90
CA PHE A 19 -5.07 9.92 10.93
C PHE A 19 -5.93 9.96 12.21
N GLN A 20 -5.30 10.12 13.37
CA GLN A 20 -6.03 10.24 14.64
C GLN A 20 -6.94 11.49 14.66
N LYS A 21 -6.43 12.62 14.18
CA LYS A 21 -7.22 13.85 14.06
C LYS A 21 -8.42 13.66 13.12
N TRP A 22 -8.21 12.98 11.99
CA TRP A 22 -9.26 12.68 11.02
C TRP A 22 -10.38 11.81 11.62
N LEU A 23 -10.05 10.82 12.47
CA LEU A 23 -11.03 10.04 13.23
C LEU A 23 -11.76 10.87 14.26
N ASN A 24 -11.04 11.69 15.04
CA ASN A 24 -11.63 12.53 16.09
C ASN A 24 -12.58 13.60 15.53
N GLU A 25 -12.49 13.91 14.25
CA GLU A 25 -13.35 14.87 13.54
C GLU A 25 -14.47 14.15 12.75
N ASP A 26 -14.72 12.86 13.00
CA ASP A 26 -15.74 12.01 12.37
C ASP A 26 -15.68 12.03 10.83
N LYS A 27 -14.47 12.25 10.27
CA LYS A 27 -14.26 12.35 8.82
C LYS A 27 -14.25 10.99 8.11
N ASN A 28 -14.24 9.90 8.87
CA ASN A 28 -14.41 8.53 8.35
C ASN A 28 -15.85 8.28 7.85
N GLY A 29 -16.85 9.10 8.24
CA GLY A 29 -18.23 8.90 7.81
C GLY A 29 -18.71 7.47 8.10
N ASP A 30 -19.27 6.80 7.11
CA ASP A 30 -19.76 5.42 7.25
C ASP A 30 -18.66 4.34 7.28
N MET A 31 -17.39 4.72 7.29
CA MET A 31 -16.26 3.78 7.37
C MET A 31 -15.91 3.43 8.83
N GLU A 32 -16.87 2.86 9.56
CA GLU A 32 -16.71 2.47 10.97
C GLU A 32 -15.50 1.54 11.22
N TRP A 33 -15.12 0.73 10.22
CA TRP A 33 -13.94 -0.15 10.33
C TRP A 33 -12.62 0.61 10.50
N MET A 34 -12.57 1.90 10.16
CA MET A 34 -11.38 2.74 10.37
C MET A 34 -11.13 3.04 11.84
N GLU A 35 -12.17 3.00 12.67
CA GLU A 35 -12.10 3.17 14.12
C GLU A 35 -11.61 1.89 14.82
N ASN A 36 -11.63 0.76 14.12
CA ASN A 36 -11.19 -0.49 14.67
C ASN A 36 -9.65 -0.56 14.74
N ASN A 37 -9.12 -0.68 15.98
CA ASN A 37 -7.69 -0.79 16.25
C ASN A 37 -6.84 0.34 15.65
N PRO A 38 -7.16 1.63 15.89
CA PRO A 38 -6.47 2.76 15.29
C PRO A 38 -4.97 2.78 15.66
N GLU A 39 -4.61 2.32 16.87
CA GLU A 39 -3.22 2.23 17.30
C GLU A 39 -2.39 1.27 16.42
N ARG A 40 -2.98 0.13 16.06
CA ARG A 40 -2.31 -0.83 15.15
C ARG A 40 -2.12 -0.26 13.74
N ARG A 41 -3.07 0.58 13.26
CA ARG A 41 -2.91 1.26 11.98
C ARG A 41 -1.76 2.26 11.98
N LYS A 42 -1.56 2.92 13.11
CA LYS A 42 -0.49 3.90 13.30
C LYS A 42 0.88 3.26 13.48
N ASP A 43 0.93 2.09 14.14
CA ASP A 43 2.21 1.46 14.49
C ASP A 43 2.21 -0.05 14.17
N PRO A 44 2.92 -0.48 13.12
CA PRO A 44 3.00 -1.87 12.71
C PRO A 44 3.71 -2.77 13.73
N ARG A 45 4.46 -2.21 14.69
CA ARG A 45 5.06 -2.99 15.78
C ARG A 45 4.03 -3.61 16.72
N LEU A 46 2.79 -3.11 16.70
CA LEU A 46 1.65 -3.69 17.41
C LEU A 46 0.96 -4.83 16.64
N LEU A 47 1.38 -5.10 15.39
CA LEU A 47 0.86 -6.19 14.57
C LEU A 47 1.66 -7.49 14.75
N VAL A 48 2.98 -7.35 14.90
CA VAL A 48 3.92 -8.46 15.13
C VAL A 48 4.87 -8.04 16.24
N GLU A 49 4.92 -8.82 17.31
CA GLU A 49 5.85 -8.57 18.42
C GLU A 49 7.31 -8.67 17.92
N GLY A 50 8.13 -7.68 18.25
CA GLY A 50 9.51 -7.63 17.79
C GLY A 50 9.67 -7.22 16.32
N ALA A 51 8.62 -6.71 15.66
CA ALA A 51 8.70 -6.24 14.28
C ALA A 51 9.81 -5.20 14.09
N SER A 52 10.64 -5.41 13.08
CA SER A 52 11.77 -4.56 12.73
C SER A 52 11.64 -3.93 11.35
N THR A 53 10.97 -4.62 10.43
CA THR A 53 10.86 -4.19 9.03
C THR A 53 9.41 -4.29 8.55
N VAL A 54 9.00 -3.31 7.73
CA VAL A 54 7.85 -3.40 6.84
C VAL A 54 8.38 -3.59 5.41
N ILE A 55 8.01 -4.71 4.79
CA ILE A 55 8.27 -4.99 3.38
C ILE A 55 7.06 -4.50 2.61
N VAL A 56 7.27 -3.58 1.68
CA VAL A 56 6.23 -3.00 0.84
C VAL A 56 6.36 -3.52 -0.58
N LEU A 57 5.28 -4.02 -1.11
CA LEU A 57 5.20 -4.66 -2.41
C LEU A 57 4.27 -3.88 -3.33
N ALA A 58 4.61 -3.78 -4.60
CA ALA A 58 3.76 -3.20 -5.63
C ALA A 58 3.44 -4.24 -6.70
N LEU A 59 2.16 -4.35 -7.08
CA LEU A 59 1.69 -5.21 -8.17
C LEU A 59 0.93 -4.37 -9.19
N ASN A 60 1.44 -4.31 -10.41
CA ASN A 60 0.80 -3.60 -11.50
C ASN A 60 -0.50 -4.29 -11.93
N TYR A 61 -1.56 -3.49 -12.15
CA TYR A 61 -2.83 -3.98 -12.67
C TYR A 61 -3.24 -3.33 -14.01
N PHE A 62 -2.34 -2.56 -14.63
CA PHE A 62 -2.67 -1.92 -15.89
C PHE A 62 -2.80 -2.97 -17.00
N PRO A 63 -4.00 -3.12 -17.61
CA PRO A 63 -4.20 -4.10 -18.67
C PRO A 63 -3.46 -3.69 -19.92
N LEU A 64 -2.83 -4.65 -20.59
CA LEU A 64 -2.17 -4.44 -21.88
C LEU A 64 -3.19 -4.27 -23.02
N GLU A 65 -4.40 -4.78 -22.84
CA GLU A 65 -5.45 -4.71 -23.86
C GLU A 65 -6.04 -3.30 -23.96
N LYS A 66 -6.15 -2.81 -25.19
CA LYS A 66 -6.86 -1.58 -25.52
C LYS A 66 -8.35 -1.88 -25.63
N VAL A 67 -9.12 -1.44 -24.63
CA VAL A 67 -10.59 -1.51 -24.68
C VAL A 67 -11.12 -0.17 -25.18
N ASP A 68 -12.05 -0.22 -26.14
CA ASP A 68 -12.76 0.99 -26.59
C ASP A 68 -13.72 1.45 -25.50
N LEU A 69 -13.29 2.44 -24.73
CA LEU A 69 -14.06 3.03 -23.65
C LEU A 69 -15.16 3.99 -24.15
N ASN A 70 -15.22 4.26 -25.47
CA ASN A 70 -16.18 5.21 -26.03
C ASN A 70 -17.39 4.52 -26.68
N LYS A 71 -17.49 3.18 -26.58
CA LYS A 71 -18.60 2.44 -27.11
C LYS A 71 -19.91 2.86 -26.43
N SER A 72 -20.89 3.31 -27.22
CA SER A 72 -22.20 3.74 -26.73
C SER A 72 -22.96 2.59 -26.10
N GLY A 73 -23.71 2.86 -25.03
CA GLY A 73 -24.55 1.86 -24.32
C GLY A 73 -23.77 0.92 -23.40
N VAL A 74 -22.47 1.16 -23.15
CA VAL A 74 -21.64 0.33 -22.26
C VAL A 74 -21.23 1.13 -21.04
N GLY A 75 -21.40 0.56 -19.85
CA GLY A 75 -20.90 1.12 -18.60
C GLY A 75 -19.37 1.02 -18.52
N ARG A 76 -18.75 1.94 -17.74
CA ARG A 76 -17.31 1.92 -17.49
C ARG A 76 -17.03 1.50 -16.06
N PHE A 77 -16.24 0.47 -15.89
CA PHE A 77 -15.74 0.04 -14.60
C PHE A 77 -14.29 0.46 -14.42
N ALA A 78 -13.91 0.77 -13.19
CA ALA A 78 -12.52 1.06 -12.86
C ALA A 78 -11.62 -0.15 -13.19
N LYS A 79 -10.43 0.13 -13.75
CA LYS A 79 -9.54 -0.93 -14.25
C LYS A 79 -9.07 -1.90 -13.17
N TYR A 80 -8.96 -1.45 -11.93
CA TYR A 80 -8.57 -2.32 -10.83
C TYR A 80 -9.57 -3.45 -10.57
N ALA A 81 -10.84 -3.26 -10.98
CA ALA A 81 -11.91 -4.25 -10.83
C ALA A 81 -12.03 -5.21 -12.04
N TRP A 82 -11.13 -5.12 -13.02
CA TRP A 82 -11.14 -6.01 -14.18
C TRP A 82 -10.44 -7.33 -13.84
N GLY A 83 -11.05 -8.44 -14.24
CA GLY A 83 -10.48 -9.78 -14.07
C GLY A 83 -10.78 -10.39 -12.71
N ASN A 84 -9.83 -11.13 -12.18
CA ASN A 84 -9.97 -11.80 -10.88
C ASN A 84 -9.85 -10.79 -9.74
N ASP A 85 -10.52 -11.10 -8.63
CA ASP A 85 -10.38 -10.33 -7.39
C ASP A 85 -8.89 -10.27 -6.97
N TYR A 86 -8.34 -9.06 -6.94
CA TYR A 86 -6.93 -8.82 -6.65
C TYR A 86 -6.54 -9.25 -5.23
N HIS A 87 -7.47 -9.24 -4.26
CA HIS A 87 -7.20 -9.74 -2.92
C HIS A 87 -6.78 -11.20 -2.97
N ASN A 88 -7.52 -12.04 -3.70
CA ASN A 88 -7.20 -13.45 -3.85
C ASN A 88 -5.87 -13.68 -4.60
N VAL A 89 -5.60 -12.85 -5.61
CA VAL A 89 -4.35 -12.93 -6.39
C VAL A 89 -3.14 -12.57 -5.54
N ILE A 90 -3.22 -11.46 -4.81
CA ILE A 90 -2.14 -10.95 -3.98
C ILE A 90 -1.94 -11.83 -2.75
N ASP A 91 -3.02 -12.23 -2.06
CA ASP A 91 -2.97 -13.11 -0.88
C ASP A 91 -2.21 -14.41 -1.17
N LYS A 92 -2.49 -15.05 -2.32
CA LYS A 92 -1.76 -16.25 -2.74
C LYS A 92 -0.25 -16.00 -2.92
N LYS A 93 0.12 -14.84 -3.47
CA LYS A 93 1.54 -14.45 -3.64
C LYS A 93 2.19 -14.17 -2.29
N LEU A 94 1.48 -13.46 -1.40
CA LEU A 94 1.94 -13.12 -0.05
C LEU A 94 2.17 -14.37 0.80
N LYS A 95 1.28 -15.36 0.75
CA LYS A 95 1.45 -16.65 1.45
C LYS A 95 2.74 -17.36 1.03
N ASN A 96 3.03 -17.40 -0.26
CA ASN A 96 4.26 -18.02 -0.76
C ASN A 96 5.50 -17.21 -0.32
N PHE A 97 5.41 -15.90 -0.30
CA PHE A 97 6.51 -15.03 0.12
C PHE A 97 6.75 -15.12 1.63
N ALA A 98 5.68 -15.09 2.42
CA ALA A 98 5.76 -15.24 3.87
C ALA A 98 6.44 -16.55 4.26
N LYS A 99 6.06 -17.67 3.60
CA LYS A 99 6.71 -18.98 3.81
C LYS A 99 8.22 -18.95 3.55
N ALA A 100 8.66 -18.26 2.49
CA ALA A 100 10.08 -18.11 2.21
C ALA A 100 10.82 -17.28 3.27
N LEU A 101 10.14 -16.29 3.89
CA LEU A 101 10.71 -15.50 4.98
C LEU A 101 10.78 -16.31 6.29
N GLU A 102 9.86 -17.25 6.54
CA GLU A 102 9.90 -18.17 7.68
C GLU A 102 11.18 -19.03 7.64
N GLU A 103 11.60 -19.46 6.46
CA GLU A 103 12.85 -20.21 6.27
C GLU A 103 14.09 -19.39 6.67
N LEU A 104 13.99 -18.05 6.69
CA LEU A 104 15.03 -17.15 7.19
C LEU A 104 14.91 -16.85 8.71
N GLY A 105 13.97 -17.48 9.40
CA GLY A 105 13.74 -17.34 10.84
C GLY A 105 12.94 -16.12 11.24
N GLY A 106 12.21 -15.48 10.30
CA GLY A 106 11.34 -14.33 10.59
C GLY A 106 9.92 -14.75 10.95
N GLU A 107 9.32 -14.04 11.91
CA GLU A 107 7.87 -14.03 12.09
C GLU A 107 7.29 -12.88 11.29
N GLN A 108 6.15 -13.09 10.63
CA GLN A 108 5.52 -12.07 9.81
C GLN A 108 4.00 -12.17 9.78
N ARG A 109 3.39 -11.02 9.50
CA ARG A 109 2.00 -10.90 9.04
C ARG A 109 1.97 -10.09 7.76
N PHE A 110 1.07 -10.47 6.86
CA PHE A 110 0.90 -9.77 5.61
C PHE A 110 -0.51 -9.21 5.46
N TYR A 111 -0.62 -8.16 4.69
CA TYR A 111 -1.85 -7.42 4.47
C TYR A 111 -1.96 -6.97 3.01
N VAL A 112 -3.17 -6.83 2.55
CA VAL A 112 -3.54 -6.17 1.30
C VAL A 112 -4.86 -5.45 1.53
N ASP A 113 -4.84 -4.11 1.44
CA ASP A 113 -6.02 -3.22 1.51
C ASP A 113 -6.83 -3.27 2.83
N TYR A 114 -7.18 -4.45 3.33
CA TYR A 114 -8.00 -4.63 4.54
C TYR A 114 -7.21 -4.67 5.85
N GLY A 115 -5.89 -4.52 5.81
CA GLY A 115 -5.03 -4.56 6.99
C GLY A 115 -5.13 -3.29 7.86
N PRO A 116 -4.88 -3.42 9.17
CA PRO A 116 -4.76 -2.26 10.04
C PRO A 116 -3.35 -1.64 9.92
N ILE A 117 -3.04 -1.08 8.74
CA ILE A 117 -1.77 -0.42 8.43
C ILE A 117 -2.01 0.76 7.49
N LEU A 118 -1.24 1.85 7.64
CA LEU A 118 -1.27 3.00 6.75
C LEU A 118 -0.35 2.75 5.54
N GLU A 119 -0.79 1.92 4.61
CA GLU A 119 0.00 1.38 3.48
C GLU A 119 0.79 2.45 2.73
N ARG A 120 0.15 3.58 2.37
CA ARG A 120 0.79 4.66 1.60
C ARG A 120 1.92 5.37 2.34
N ASP A 121 1.88 5.42 3.67
CA ASP A 121 2.96 5.97 4.47
C ASP A 121 4.19 5.09 4.36
N PHE A 122 4.02 3.79 4.58
CA PHE A 122 5.13 2.84 4.47
C PHE A 122 5.64 2.70 3.04
N ALA A 123 4.76 2.80 2.02
CA ALA A 123 5.16 2.82 0.62
C ALA A 123 6.03 4.05 0.28
N THR A 124 5.70 5.22 0.85
CA THR A 124 6.50 6.44 0.69
C THR A 124 7.83 6.32 1.42
N ASP A 125 7.82 5.84 2.66
CA ASP A 125 9.01 5.66 3.49
C ASP A 125 9.98 4.60 2.92
N ALA A 126 9.42 3.54 2.30
CA ALA A 126 10.20 2.52 1.60
C ALA A 126 10.72 2.96 0.22
N GLY A 127 10.26 4.09 -0.30
CA GLY A 127 10.67 4.56 -1.62
C GLY A 127 10.03 3.83 -2.80
N VAL A 128 8.85 3.23 -2.63
CA VAL A 128 8.03 2.70 -3.74
C VAL A 128 7.64 3.82 -4.70
N GLY A 129 7.42 5.02 -4.16
CA GLY A 129 7.08 6.20 -4.91
C GLY A 129 6.86 7.40 -4.00
N TRP A 130 6.05 8.34 -4.43
CA TRP A 130 5.69 9.53 -3.65
C TRP A 130 4.18 9.77 -3.69
N ASN A 131 3.63 10.42 -2.68
CA ASN A 131 2.25 10.87 -2.69
C ASN A 131 2.08 12.06 -3.66
N GLY A 132 1.25 11.86 -4.68
CA GLY A 132 0.87 12.92 -5.59
C GLY A 132 -0.03 13.98 -4.93
N LYS A 133 -0.21 15.13 -5.59
CA LYS A 133 -1.13 16.18 -5.12
C LYS A 133 -2.59 15.71 -5.09
N SER A 134 -2.94 14.67 -5.87
CA SER A 134 -4.24 13.98 -5.83
C SER A 134 -4.37 12.97 -4.68
N THR A 135 -3.39 12.90 -3.78
CA THR A 135 -3.29 11.91 -2.69
C THR A 135 -3.04 10.45 -3.12
N VAL A 136 -2.92 10.19 -4.40
CA VAL A 136 -2.62 8.86 -4.93
C VAL A 136 -1.11 8.62 -4.93
N GLN A 137 -0.70 7.40 -4.58
CA GLN A 137 0.71 6.98 -4.65
C GLN A 137 1.16 6.90 -6.11
N ILE A 138 2.31 7.49 -6.44
CA ILE A 138 2.87 7.52 -7.79
C ILE A 138 4.20 6.78 -7.80
N HIS A 139 4.26 5.69 -8.55
CA HIS A 139 5.50 4.94 -8.79
C HIS A 139 6.18 5.44 -10.09
N PRO A 140 7.53 5.57 -10.13
CA PRO A 140 8.23 6.17 -11.27
C PRO A 140 8.07 5.41 -12.59
N LYS A 141 7.82 4.10 -12.54
CA LYS A 141 7.64 3.24 -13.73
C LYS A 141 6.20 2.77 -13.93
N LEU A 142 5.47 2.48 -12.84
CA LEU A 142 4.11 1.93 -12.89
C LEU A 142 3.04 3.03 -12.92
N GLY A 143 3.42 4.30 -12.71
CA GLY A 143 2.47 5.41 -12.55
C GLY A 143 1.62 5.22 -11.30
N THR A 144 0.30 5.24 -11.44
CA THR A 144 -0.68 5.04 -10.36
C THR A 144 -1.41 3.69 -10.47
N TRP A 145 -0.96 2.80 -11.38
CA TRP A 145 -1.66 1.58 -11.77
C TRP A 145 -1.13 0.35 -11.03
N PHE A 146 -1.05 0.40 -9.72
CA PHE A 146 -0.58 -0.72 -8.91
C PHE A 146 -1.34 -0.82 -7.59
N PHE A 147 -1.43 -2.05 -7.10
CA PHE A 147 -1.85 -2.35 -5.74
C PHE A 147 -0.64 -2.33 -4.82
N LEU A 148 -0.85 -1.95 -3.58
CA LEU A 148 0.10 -2.12 -2.49
C LEU A 148 -0.22 -3.42 -1.73
N ALA A 149 0.80 -3.99 -1.12
CA ALA A 149 0.68 -5.05 -0.13
C ALA A 149 1.87 -4.99 0.81
N GLU A 150 1.68 -5.34 2.07
CA GLU A 150 2.72 -5.24 3.08
C GLU A 150 2.91 -6.56 3.83
N LEU A 151 4.17 -6.79 4.21
CA LEU A 151 4.52 -7.76 5.25
C LEU A 151 5.24 -7.02 6.38
N VAL A 152 4.72 -7.17 7.59
CA VAL A 152 5.39 -6.73 8.81
C VAL A 152 6.16 -7.93 9.35
N THR A 153 7.47 -7.79 9.57
CA THR A 153 8.34 -8.91 9.94
C THR A 153 9.34 -8.54 11.04
N THR A 154 9.73 -9.55 11.80
CA THR A 154 10.83 -9.45 12.78
C THR A 154 12.22 -9.44 12.15
N LEU A 155 12.34 -9.82 10.87
CA LEU A 155 13.61 -9.75 10.16
C LEU A 155 14.12 -8.30 10.10
N ASN A 156 15.38 -8.10 10.48
CA ASN A 156 16.02 -6.78 10.41
C ASN A 156 16.70 -6.62 9.04
N LEU A 157 15.96 -6.09 8.08
CA LEU A 157 16.44 -5.82 6.73
C LEU A 157 16.93 -4.37 6.60
N ASN A 158 17.89 -4.15 5.72
CA ASN A 158 18.38 -2.79 5.44
C ASN A 158 17.27 -1.99 4.73
N PRO A 159 16.85 -0.85 5.28
CA PRO A 159 15.79 -0.05 4.66
C PRO A 159 16.28 0.61 3.38
N ASP A 160 15.37 0.68 2.41
CA ASP A 160 15.53 1.52 1.23
C ASP A 160 15.38 3.00 1.58
N GLN A 161 15.76 3.89 0.66
CA GLN A 161 15.63 5.33 0.85
C GLN A 161 14.31 5.84 0.26
N PRO A 162 13.60 6.75 0.95
CA PRO A 162 12.43 7.42 0.40
C PRO A 162 12.73 8.12 -0.92
N MET A 163 11.75 8.11 -1.83
CA MET A 163 11.86 8.90 -3.06
C MET A 163 11.51 10.36 -2.82
N PRO A 164 12.22 11.30 -3.48
CA PRO A 164 11.82 12.69 -3.46
C PRO A 164 10.48 12.88 -4.19
N ASN A 165 9.64 13.78 -3.66
CA ASN A 165 8.40 14.17 -4.34
C ASN A 165 8.74 14.88 -5.66
N ARG A 166 8.19 14.37 -6.77
CA ARG A 166 8.45 14.87 -8.12
C ARG A 166 7.29 15.68 -8.71
N CYS A 167 6.29 16.04 -7.92
CA CYS A 167 5.17 16.85 -8.40
C CYS A 167 5.58 18.28 -8.78
N GLY A 168 6.47 18.91 -7.99
CA GLY A 168 6.91 20.28 -8.27
C GLY A 168 5.72 21.25 -8.49
N THR A 169 5.75 21.98 -9.57
CA THR A 169 4.68 22.93 -9.98
C THR A 169 3.54 22.26 -10.79
N CYS A 170 3.64 20.97 -11.11
CA CYS A 170 2.62 20.26 -11.90
C CYS A 170 1.27 20.21 -11.17
N THR A 171 0.17 20.47 -11.89
CA THR A 171 -1.22 20.49 -11.40
C THR A 171 -2.13 19.50 -12.14
N LYS A 172 -1.61 18.73 -13.11
CA LYS A 172 -2.39 17.87 -14.02
C LYS A 172 -3.37 16.89 -13.36
N CYS A 173 -3.21 16.59 -12.07
CA CYS A 173 -4.09 15.66 -11.36
C CYS A 173 -5.12 16.37 -10.46
N ILE A 174 -5.11 17.69 -10.41
CA ILE A 174 -6.04 18.52 -9.62
C ILE A 174 -6.82 19.52 -10.45
N ASP A 175 -6.45 19.73 -11.73
CA ASP A 175 -7.18 20.47 -12.74
C ASP A 175 -8.22 19.54 -13.39
#